data_e17dcaba2cf9f84e46987528dcc1ff1e
#
_entry.id   e17dcaba2cf9f84e46987528dcc1ff1e
#
_cell.length_a   1.000
_cell.length_b   1.000
_cell.length_c   1.000
_cell.angle_alpha   90.00
_cell.angle_beta   90.00
_cell.angle_gamma   90.00
#
_symmetry.space_group_name_H-M   'P 1'
#
loop_
_entity.id
_entity.type
_entity.pdbx_description
1 polymer ?
#
loop_
_entity_poly.entity_id
_entity_poly.type
_entity_poly.pdbx_seq_one_letter_code
_entity_poly.pdbx_strand_id
1 'polypeptide(L)'
;MRRGFLSILALSFALFISAPTSYGQGAAKTGPTSAVLRDADLEKDSMHNLEVARHYFKLKKAYVAAIKRCEEIDAGNPNFARMDEVLFIAGESSLRLAENRGRQKAKEKSPEELRQDARVYLSRLVADYPDSHFKQQAEADLQALGGPIKAEAAKP
;
A
#
# COMPACT_ATOMS: atom_id res chain seq x y z
N MET A 1 -66.36 73.29 -7.52
CA MET A 1 -65.33 73.95 -8.42
C MET A 1 -63.93 73.53 -7.99
N ARG A 2 -63.10 73.19 -8.95
CA ARG A 2 -61.64 73.00 -8.91
C ARG A 2 -61.16 71.67 -8.32
N ARG A 3 -60.86 70.75 -9.15
CA ARG A 3 -59.70 70.53 -10.06
C ARG A 3 -58.40 70.51 -9.31
N GLY A 4 -57.68 69.40 -9.34
CA GLY A 4 -56.26 69.40 -9.24
C GLY A 4 -55.62 68.07 -8.88
N PHE A 5 -55.22 67.53 -9.92
CA PHE A 5 -53.91 66.88 -10.21
C PHE A 5 -53.47 65.66 -9.42
N LEU A 6 -53.63 64.57 -10.11
CA LEU A 6 -52.85 63.38 -9.98
C LEU A 6 -51.31 63.64 -10.11
N SER A 7 -50.55 63.24 -9.19
CA SER A 7 -49.12 63.03 -9.37
C SER A 7 -48.81 61.57 -9.14
N ILE A 8 -48.60 60.86 -10.23
CA ILE A 8 -48.16 59.49 -10.30
C ILE A 8 -46.63 59.51 -10.01
N LEU A 9 -46.22 59.09 -8.84
CA LEU A 9 -44.84 58.86 -8.53
C LEU A 9 -44.47 57.41 -8.91
N ALA A 10 -43.86 57.24 -10.07
CA ALA A 10 -43.32 55.97 -10.50
C ALA A 10 -42.09 55.64 -9.69
N LEU A 11 -42.24 54.70 -8.74
CA LEU A 11 -41.15 54.13 -7.99
C LEU A 11 -40.48 53.02 -8.82
N SER A 12 -39.39 53.40 -9.48
CA SER A 12 -38.53 52.45 -10.20
C SER A 12 -37.78 51.58 -9.19
N PHE A 13 -38.24 50.36 -8.99
CA PHE A 13 -37.56 49.34 -8.20
C PHE A 13 -36.43 48.74 -9.03
N ALA A 14 -35.23 49.27 -8.88
CA ALA A 14 -34.04 48.66 -9.48
C ALA A 14 -33.68 47.37 -8.74
N LEU A 15 -33.96 46.25 -9.41
CA LEU A 15 -33.60 44.93 -8.93
C LEU A 15 -32.08 44.74 -9.12
N PHE A 16 -31.30 44.96 -8.08
CA PHE A 16 -29.90 44.60 -8.08
C PHE A 16 -29.80 43.07 -7.96
N ILE A 17 -29.61 42.44 -9.10
CA ILE A 17 -29.20 41.03 -9.18
C ILE A 17 -27.71 40.98 -8.79
N SER A 18 -27.39 40.78 -7.54
CA SER A 18 -26.06 40.43 -7.11
C SER A 18 -25.78 38.98 -7.51
N ALA A 19 -25.06 38.80 -8.60
CA ALA A 19 -24.50 37.50 -8.96
C ALA A 19 -23.53 37.07 -7.89
N PRO A 20 -23.64 35.84 -7.33
CA PRO A 20 -22.60 35.31 -6.47
C PRO A 20 -21.34 35.11 -7.30
N THR A 21 -20.31 35.91 -7.03
CA THR A 21 -18.96 35.62 -7.53
C THR A 21 -18.52 34.30 -6.92
N SER A 22 -18.67 33.25 -7.71
CA SER A 22 -18.05 31.95 -7.45
C SER A 22 -16.54 32.19 -7.44
N TYR A 23 -15.96 32.33 -6.26
CA TYR A 23 -14.51 32.21 -6.11
C TYR A 23 -14.18 30.73 -6.41
N GLY A 24 -13.85 30.48 -7.67
CA GLY A 24 -13.21 29.23 -8.03
C GLY A 24 -11.96 29.11 -7.15
N GLN A 25 -12.01 28.22 -6.19
CA GLN A 25 -10.81 27.75 -5.51
C GLN A 25 -9.97 27.11 -6.62
N GLY A 26 -9.03 27.89 -7.16
CA GLY A 26 -7.96 27.36 -7.97
C GLY A 26 -7.28 26.29 -7.18
N ALA A 27 -7.49 25.04 -7.55
CA ALA A 27 -6.74 23.93 -7.01
C ALA A 27 -5.27 24.25 -7.24
N ALA A 28 -4.57 24.57 -6.16
CA ALA A 28 -3.12 24.69 -6.16
C ALA A 28 -2.56 23.32 -6.56
N LYS A 29 -2.27 23.15 -7.86
CA LYS A 29 -1.57 22.01 -8.40
C LYS A 29 -0.09 22.11 -8.10
N THR A 30 0.29 22.13 -6.85
CA THR A 30 1.66 21.93 -6.41
C THR A 30 1.65 21.44 -4.96
N GLY A 31 0.97 20.30 -4.77
CA GLY A 31 1.31 19.46 -3.63
C GLY A 31 2.37 18.46 -4.09
N PRO A 32 3.32 18.10 -3.23
CA PRO A 32 4.16 16.94 -3.50
C PRO A 32 3.25 15.76 -3.80
N THR A 33 3.67 14.96 -4.77
CA THR A 33 3.09 13.68 -5.19
C THR A 33 2.26 13.05 -4.09
N SER A 34 0.99 12.82 -4.37
CA SER A 34 -0.02 12.36 -3.41
C SER A 34 0.61 11.42 -2.38
N ALA A 35 0.87 11.93 -1.19
CA ALA A 35 1.12 11.05 -0.07
C ALA A 35 -0.10 10.13 -0.02
N VAL A 36 0.08 8.86 -0.34
CA VAL A 36 -0.98 7.88 -0.23
C VAL A 36 -1.56 8.06 1.16
N LEU A 37 -2.79 8.55 1.25
CA LEU A 37 -3.49 8.69 2.53
C LEU A 37 -3.62 7.26 3.07
N ARG A 38 -2.71 6.91 3.98
CA ARG A 38 -2.74 5.62 4.67
C ARG A 38 -3.88 5.67 5.66
N ASP A 39 -4.73 4.67 5.61
CA ASP A 39 -5.75 4.46 6.62
C ASP A 39 -5.07 4.05 7.93
N ALA A 40 -5.27 4.84 8.99
CA ALA A 40 -4.61 4.63 10.27
C ALA A 40 -5.01 3.30 10.94
N ASP A 41 -6.22 2.85 10.73
CA ASP A 41 -6.69 1.58 11.28
C ASP A 41 -6.08 0.40 10.50
N LEU A 42 -6.00 0.48 9.18
CA LEU A 42 -5.31 -0.52 8.36
C LEU A 42 -3.81 -0.57 8.68
N GLU A 43 -3.17 0.57 8.90
CA GLU A 43 -1.75 0.62 9.30
C GLU A 43 -1.53 -0.07 10.65
N LYS A 44 -2.42 0.16 11.61
CA LYS A 44 -2.36 -0.45 12.95
C LYS A 44 -2.56 -1.95 12.88
N ASP A 45 -3.55 -2.42 12.13
CA ASP A 45 -3.84 -3.85 11.96
C ASP A 45 -2.69 -4.56 11.22
N SER A 46 -2.15 -3.91 10.19
CA SER A 46 -0.97 -4.40 9.46
C SER A 46 0.26 -4.48 10.35
N MET A 47 0.47 -3.49 11.22
CA MET A 47 1.57 -3.50 12.19
C MET A 47 1.44 -4.67 13.17
N HIS A 48 0.24 -4.92 13.70
CA HIS A 48 -0.02 -6.05 14.57
C HIS A 48 0.28 -7.39 13.87
N ASN A 49 -0.21 -7.57 12.64
CA ASN A 49 0.07 -8.78 11.85
C ASN A 49 1.56 -8.94 11.54
N LEU A 50 2.30 -7.84 11.29
CA LEU A 50 3.74 -7.87 11.09
C LEU A 50 4.48 -8.31 12.36
N GLU A 51 4.08 -7.85 13.53
CA GLU A 51 4.64 -8.30 14.80
C GLU A 51 4.45 -9.81 15.01
N VAL A 52 3.27 -10.32 14.68
CA VAL A 52 2.97 -11.75 14.71
C VAL A 52 3.81 -12.51 13.69
N ALA A 53 3.97 -11.99 12.47
CA ALA A 53 4.83 -12.57 11.45
C ALA A 53 6.29 -12.67 11.92
N ARG A 54 6.83 -11.59 12.50
CA ARG A 54 8.18 -11.57 13.10
C ARG A 54 8.36 -12.64 14.18
N HIS A 55 7.35 -12.79 15.05
CA HIS A 55 7.36 -13.80 16.11
C HIS A 55 7.44 -15.21 15.53
N TYR A 56 6.61 -15.52 14.53
CA TYR A 56 6.64 -16.82 13.85
C TYR A 56 7.96 -17.04 13.12
N PHE A 57 8.47 -16.04 12.42
CA PHE A 57 9.71 -16.11 11.67
C PHE A 57 10.94 -16.30 12.57
N LYS A 58 11.15 -15.40 13.54
CA LYS A 58 12.37 -15.35 14.36
C LYS A 58 12.38 -16.36 15.49
N LEU A 59 11.28 -16.44 16.25
CA LEU A 59 11.25 -17.21 17.49
C LEU A 59 10.69 -18.61 17.32
N LYS A 60 9.56 -18.75 16.65
CA LYS A 60 8.90 -20.05 16.47
C LYS A 60 9.47 -20.86 15.32
N LYS A 61 10.13 -20.22 14.36
CA LYS A 61 10.56 -20.82 13.08
C LYS A 61 9.40 -21.57 12.39
N ALA A 62 8.22 -20.98 12.50
CA ALA A 62 6.95 -21.46 11.93
C ALA A 62 6.67 -20.72 10.63
N TYR A 63 7.44 -21.05 9.59
CA TYR A 63 7.50 -20.25 8.36
C TYR A 63 6.19 -20.24 7.59
N VAL A 64 5.41 -21.32 7.60
CA VAL A 64 4.06 -21.33 6.98
C VAL A 64 3.16 -20.27 7.63
N ALA A 65 3.19 -20.18 8.96
CA ALA A 65 2.39 -19.18 9.67
C ALA A 65 2.91 -17.75 9.44
N ALA A 66 4.23 -17.58 9.30
CA ALA A 66 4.82 -16.28 8.98
C ALA A 66 4.37 -15.80 7.59
N ILE A 67 4.42 -16.67 6.56
CA ILE A 67 3.97 -16.34 5.21
C ILE A 67 2.50 -15.93 5.22
N LYS A 68 1.61 -16.69 5.87
CA LYS A 68 0.18 -16.37 5.94
C LYS A 68 -0.09 -14.97 6.51
N ARG A 69 0.64 -14.57 7.57
CA ARG A 69 0.51 -13.20 8.10
C ARG A 69 1.00 -12.14 7.13
N CYS A 70 2.07 -12.41 6.39
CA CYS A 70 2.56 -11.50 5.37
C CYS A 70 1.57 -11.38 4.19
N GLU A 71 0.97 -12.47 3.76
CA GLU A 71 -0.06 -12.50 2.70
C GLU A 71 -1.32 -11.72 3.13
N GLU A 72 -1.74 -11.85 4.39
CA GLU A 72 -2.87 -11.07 4.95
C GLU A 72 -2.59 -9.55 4.90
N ILE A 73 -1.36 -9.13 5.21
CA ILE A 73 -0.97 -7.71 5.12
C ILE A 73 -0.95 -7.26 3.65
N ASP A 74 -0.31 -8.01 2.76
CA ASP A 74 -0.19 -7.67 1.34
C ASP A 74 -1.56 -7.55 0.65
N ALA A 75 -2.50 -8.44 1.00
CA ALA A 75 -3.86 -8.41 0.48
C ALA A 75 -4.72 -7.29 1.09
N GLY A 76 -4.59 -7.01 2.38
CA GLY A 76 -5.43 -6.05 3.10
C GLY A 76 -4.92 -4.61 3.02
N ASN A 77 -3.61 -4.40 2.98
CA ASN A 77 -2.98 -3.09 2.94
C ASN A 77 -1.71 -3.08 2.06
N PRO A 78 -1.84 -3.11 0.73
CA PRO A 78 -0.69 -3.17 -0.18
C PRO A 78 0.22 -1.94 -0.10
N ASN A 79 -0.25 -0.84 0.48
CA ASN A 79 0.52 0.39 0.69
C ASN A 79 1.07 0.54 2.11
N PHE A 80 1.13 -0.55 2.87
CA PHE A 80 1.64 -0.56 4.23
C PHE A 80 3.05 0.04 4.34
N ALA A 81 3.28 0.86 5.36
CA ALA A 81 4.54 1.59 5.54
C ALA A 81 5.78 0.67 5.68
N ARG A 82 5.58 -0.58 6.11
CA ARG A 82 6.63 -1.57 6.30
C ARG A 82 6.51 -2.76 5.35
N MET A 83 5.99 -2.52 4.14
CA MET A 83 5.80 -3.58 3.14
C MET A 83 7.13 -4.23 2.73
N ASP A 84 8.21 -3.48 2.74
CA ASP A 84 9.57 -4.02 2.51
C ASP A 84 9.92 -5.15 3.49
N GLU A 85 9.62 -4.99 4.78
CA GLU A 85 9.84 -6.05 5.76
C GLU A 85 8.87 -7.22 5.59
N VAL A 86 7.63 -6.96 5.23
CA VAL A 86 6.63 -7.99 4.92
C VAL A 86 7.12 -8.88 3.79
N LEU A 87 7.55 -8.28 2.68
CA LEU A 87 8.08 -8.98 1.52
C LEU A 87 9.35 -9.78 1.86
N PHE A 88 10.23 -9.20 2.66
CA PHE A 88 11.44 -9.88 3.14
C PHE A 88 11.11 -11.12 3.97
N ILE A 89 10.21 -11.00 4.97
CA ILE A 89 9.81 -12.13 5.82
C ILE A 89 9.13 -13.22 5.00
N ALA A 90 8.26 -12.86 4.05
CA ALA A 90 7.59 -13.82 3.17
C ALA A 90 8.60 -14.57 2.30
N GLY A 91 9.51 -13.85 1.64
CA GLY A 91 10.54 -14.43 0.78
C GLY A 91 11.48 -15.35 1.54
N GLU A 92 12.04 -14.88 2.65
CA GLU A 92 12.92 -15.68 3.52
C GLU A 92 12.22 -16.92 4.11
N SER A 93 10.95 -16.77 4.50
CA SER A 93 10.19 -17.91 5.03
C SER A 93 9.96 -18.97 3.97
N SER A 94 9.63 -18.56 2.74
CA SER A 94 9.44 -19.46 1.59
C SER A 94 10.75 -20.21 1.27
N LEU A 95 11.88 -19.51 1.24
CA LEU A 95 13.19 -20.11 0.99
C LEU A 95 13.54 -21.14 2.06
N ARG A 96 13.34 -20.81 3.32
CA ARG A 96 13.62 -21.72 4.44
C ARG A 96 12.73 -22.95 4.45
N LEU A 97 11.47 -22.81 4.04
CA LEU A 97 10.57 -23.96 3.84
C LEU A 97 11.03 -24.86 2.70
N ALA A 98 11.47 -24.28 1.58
CA ALA A 98 12.01 -25.04 0.43
C ALA A 98 13.24 -25.87 0.83
N GLU A 99 14.02 -25.37 1.81
CA GLU A 99 15.18 -26.04 2.41
C GLU A 99 14.82 -27.01 3.54
N ASN A 100 13.53 -27.27 3.79
CA ASN A 100 13.04 -28.08 4.92
C ASN A 100 13.51 -27.57 6.29
N ARG A 101 13.75 -26.27 6.42
CA ARG A 101 14.14 -25.62 7.69
C ARG A 101 12.88 -25.22 8.45
N GLY A 102 12.99 -25.21 9.77
CA GLY A 102 11.89 -24.79 10.65
C GLY A 102 11.10 -25.95 11.24
N ARG A 103 10.01 -25.61 11.94
CA ARG A 103 9.17 -26.58 12.67
C ARG A 103 7.97 -27.07 11.90
N GLN A 104 7.66 -26.44 10.79
CA GLN A 104 6.53 -26.79 9.93
C GLN A 104 7.05 -27.36 8.61
N LYS A 105 6.34 -28.34 8.08
CA LYS A 105 6.58 -28.81 6.72
C LYS A 105 5.59 -28.16 5.76
N ALA A 106 6.06 -27.76 4.61
CA ALA A 106 5.17 -27.35 3.53
C ALA A 106 4.36 -28.57 3.07
N LYS A 107 3.04 -28.51 3.24
CA LYS A 107 2.14 -29.59 2.82
C LYS A 107 1.51 -29.30 1.46
N GLU A 108 1.37 -28.04 1.11
CA GLU A 108 0.58 -27.56 -0.03
C GLU A 108 1.45 -27.18 -1.24
N LYS A 109 2.73 -26.88 -1.02
CA LYS A 109 3.65 -26.42 -2.06
C LYS A 109 4.91 -27.28 -2.09
N SER A 110 5.38 -27.58 -3.28
CA SER A 110 6.67 -28.23 -3.50
C SER A 110 7.83 -27.29 -3.16
N PRO A 111 9.05 -27.82 -2.91
CA PRO A 111 10.24 -26.98 -2.71
C PRO A 111 10.51 -26.03 -3.87
N GLU A 112 10.18 -26.41 -5.11
CA GLU A 112 10.39 -25.58 -6.28
C GLU A 112 9.41 -24.41 -6.33
N GLU A 113 8.12 -24.66 -6.05
CA GLU A 113 7.10 -23.61 -5.93
C GLU A 113 7.48 -22.61 -4.81
N LEU A 114 7.99 -23.10 -3.69
CA LEU A 114 8.45 -22.24 -2.61
C LEU A 114 9.67 -21.38 -2.97
N ARG A 115 10.60 -21.91 -3.77
CA ARG A 115 11.72 -21.09 -4.32
C ARG A 115 11.20 -20.02 -5.28
N GLN A 116 10.21 -20.38 -6.09
CA GLN A 116 9.57 -19.42 -6.99
C GLN A 116 8.84 -18.31 -6.22
N ASP A 117 8.07 -18.66 -5.17
CA ASP A 117 7.44 -17.69 -4.28
C ASP A 117 8.48 -16.76 -3.64
N ALA A 118 9.59 -17.30 -3.12
CA ALA A 118 10.68 -16.51 -2.58
C ALA A 118 11.22 -15.52 -3.61
N ARG A 119 11.43 -15.96 -4.86
CA ARG A 119 11.88 -15.07 -5.95
C ARG A 119 10.89 -13.95 -6.22
N VAL A 120 9.58 -14.24 -6.21
CA VAL A 120 8.53 -13.22 -6.39
C VAL A 120 8.61 -12.15 -5.30
N TYR A 121 8.57 -12.54 -4.04
CA TYR A 121 8.58 -11.60 -2.92
C TYR A 121 9.87 -10.77 -2.87
N LEU A 122 11.03 -11.41 -3.00
CA LEU A 122 12.33 -10.73 -2.95
C LEU A 122 12.56 -9.83 -4.16
N SER A 123 12.08 -10.21 -5.36
CA SER A 123 12.15 -9.35 -6.54
C SER A 123 11.30 -8.09 -6.38
N ARG A 124 10.09 -8.20 -5.83
CA ARG A 124 9.25 -7.04 -5.50
C ARG A 124 9.93 -6.13 -4.48
N LEU A 125 10.53 -6.70 -3.45
CA LEU A 125 11.28 -5.91 -2.46
C LEU A 125 12.38 -5.07 -3.13
N VAL A 126 13.23 -5.71 -3.92
CA VAL A 126 14.37 -5.02 -4.57
C VAL A 126 13.90 -3.96 -5.57
N ALA A 127 12.81 -4.23 -6.31
CA ALA A 127 12.28 -3.33 -7.33
C ALA A 127 11.53 -2.13 -6.72
N ASP A 128 10.65 -2.39 -5.74
CA ASP A 128 9.72 -1.39 -5.22
C ASP A 128 10.29 -0.61 -4.03
N TYR A 129 11.31 -1.18 -3.34
CA TYR A 129 11.90 -0.60 -2.12
C TYR A 129 13.43 -0.50 -2.22
N PRO A 130 13.97 0.33 -3.14
CA PRO A 130 15.41 0.42 -3.39
C PRO A 130 16.24 0.89 -2.19
N ASP A 131 15.62 1.60 -1.26
CA ASP A 131 16.24 2.13 -0.05
C ASP A 131 16.05 1.22 1.18
N SER A 132 15.43 0.05 1.01
CA SER A 132 15.22 -0.88 2.12
C SER A 132 16.54 -1.45 2.65
N HIS A 133 16.67 -1.52 3.97
CA HIS A 133 17.81 -2.17 4.61
C HIS A 133 17.87 -3.70 4.38
N PHE A 134 16.78 -4.31 3.94
CA PHE A 134 16.73 -5.72 3.55
C PHE A 134 17.22 -5.98 2.13
N LYS A 135 17.41 -4.93 1.31
CA LYS A 135 17.73 -5.05 -0.10
C LYS A 135 18.97 -5.89 -0.36
N GLN A 136 20.06 -5.61 0.35
CA GLN A 136 21.32 -6.32 0.13
C GLN A 136 21.19 -7.83 0.35
N GLN A 137 20.47 -8.23 1.41
CA GLN A 137 20.19 -9.63 1.69
C GLN A 137 19.30 -10.24 0.60
N ALA A 138 18.22 -9.54 0.23
CA ALA A 138 17.31 -10.00 -0.81
C ALA A 138 18.02 -10.19 -2.18
N GLU A 139 18.94 -9.31 -2.55
CA GLU A 139 19.74 -9.45 -3.76
C GLU A 139 20.66 -10.68 -3.71
N ALA A 140 21.28 -10.95 -2.56
CA ALA A 140 22.11 -12.13 -2.39
C ALA A 140 21.31 -13.43 -2.52
N ASP A 141 20.12 -13.48 -1.90
CA ASP A 141 19.21 -14.63 -1.98
C ASP A 141 18.68 -14.82 -3.40
N LEU A 142 18.34 -13.72 -4.09
CA LEU A 142 17.93 -13.77 -5.49
C LEU A 142 19.03 -14.31 -6.40
N GLN A 143 20.28 -13.94 -6.18
CA GLN A 143 21.41 -14.50 -6.96
C GLN A 143 21.50 -16.01 -6.78
N ALA A 144 21.33 -16.51 -5.55
CA ALA A 144 21.34 -17.95 -5.27
C ALA A 144 20.14 -18.68 -5.91
N LEU A 145 19.02 -17.98 -6.11
CA LEU A 145 17.80 -18.51 -6.73
C LEU A 145 17.77 -18.37 -8.27
N GLY A 146 18.84 -17.92 -8.90
CA GLY A 146 18.91 -17.74 -10.36
C GLY A 146 18.52 -16.36 -10.86
N GLY A 147 18.53 -15.35 -9.98
CA GLY A 147 18.29 -13.95 -10.28
C GLY A 147 16.82 -13.49 -10.09
N PRO A 148 16.60 -12.18 -10.17
CA PRO A 148 15.28 -11.59 -9.99
C PRO A 148 14.32 -11.95 -11.14
N ILE A 149 13.04 -11.98 -10.84
CA ILE A 149 11.98 -12.10 -11.83
C ILE A 149 11.65 -10.70 -12.34
N LYS A 150 11.48 -10.53 -13.65
CA LYS A 150 11.02 -9.25 -14.22
C LYS A 150 9.62 -8.93 -13.68
N ALA A 151 9.40 -7.66 -13.34
CA ALA A 151 8.18 -7.16 -12.68
C ALA A 151 6.85 -7.55 -13.37
N GLU A 152 6.88 -7.86 -14.65
CA GLU A 152 5.70 -8.27 -15.43
C GLU A 152 5.19 -9.69 -15.07
N ALA A 153 6.05 -10.55 -14.54
CA ALA A 153 5.69 -11.92 -14.12
C ALA A 153 5.31 -12.02 -12.63
N ALA A 154 5.40 -10.92 -11.88
CA ALA A 154 5.20 -10.89 -10.44
C ALA A 154 3.79 -10.44 -10.00
N LYS A 155 2.85 -10.28 -10.95
CA LYS A 155 1.43 -10.09 -10.60
C LYS A 155 0.76 -11.46 -10.47
N PRO A 156 0.18 -11.77 -9.29
CA PRO A 156 -0.67 -12.93 -9.13
C PRO A 156 -1.95 -12.83 -9.96
#